data_1dce83baae5566b3916f2e614be01f25
#
_entry.id   1dce83baae5566b3916f2e614be01f25
#
_cell.length_a   1.000
_cell.length_b   1.000
_cell.length_c   1.000
_cell.angle_alpha   90.00
_cell.angle_beta   90.00
_cell.angle_gamma   90.00
#
_symmetry.space_group_name_H-M   'P 1'
#
loop_
_entity.id
_entity.type
_entity.pdbx_description
1 polymer ?
#
loop_
_entity_poly.entity_id
_entity_poly.type
_entity_poly.pdbx_seq_one_letter_code
_entity_poly.pdbx_strand_id
1 'polypeptide(L)'
;YNLPASVQSAIALALACGYPSADYGTASGDRNSSAIVNAEKWAATQAIIWELICEYRSAYTYDDWGYSPFYDCVDTSRYPTFELWYDEIAAAMQSANEIPSFAAYAELWADVIELKRNAAGNYTASVTDTNGVLSAYNFTANSGNGVTFTRKGNTLTITATAAAAKNLLGEKTYSATGSAFEMNPDEAVLCWYDRTGRYQAMASYTGVGRDPLRVYIKIRAVEEKGSLTINKVDAETGKALAGVTYRLYDSAGKKVTDVTTGADGKAVFKDLPQGKYSYQEISAPSGYVVDGKKYTVTISATALNITQKRTNTPAKASIEIVKVDGDNKTPLQGAGFRLY
;
A
#
# COMPACT_ATOMS: atom_id res chain seq x y z
N TYR A 1 10.39 35.64 11.45
CA TYR A 1 10.39 34.42 10.64
C TYR A 1 9.51 34.65 9.41
N ASN A 2 10.09 34.62 8.20
CA ASN A 2 9.33 34.62 6.96
C ASN A 2 8.86 33.18 6.67
N LEU A 3 7.71 32.77 7.19
CA LEU A 3 7.07 31.55 6.80
C LEU A 3 6.40 31.76 5.43
N PRO A 4 6.43 30.77 4.53
CA PRO A 4 5.64 30.84 3.30
C PRO A 4 4.16 31.04 3.57
N ALA A 5 3.47 31.69 2.68
CA ALA A 5 2.03 31.92 2.76
C ALA A 5 1.24 30.62 3.03
N SER A 6 1.60 29.52 2.35
CA SER A 6 0.96 28.21 2.54
C SER A 6 1.07 27.67 3.98
N VAL A 7 2.17 27.95 4.67
CA VAL A 7 2.36 27.54 6.10
C VAL A 7 1.57 28.46 7.01
N GLN A 8 1.58 29.78 6.72
CA GLN A 8 0.80 30.76 7.48
C GLN A 8 -0.70 30.44 7.41
N SER A 9 -1.23 30.05 6.24
CA SER A 9 -2.62 29.66 6.08
C SER A 9 -2.98 28.38 6.83
N ALA A 10 -2.10 27.38 6.81
CA ALA A 10 -2.31 26.17 7.60
C ALA A 10 -2.34 26.46 9.11
N ILE A 11 -1.47 27.36 9.59
CA ILE A 11 -1.46 27.84 10.98
C ILE A 11 -2.76 28.60 11.29
N ALA A 12 -3.20 29.50 10.40
CA ALA A 12 -4.44 30.23 10.56
C ALA A 12 -5.64 29.28 10.68
N LEU A 13 -5.68 28.25 9.85
CA LEU A 13 -6.73 27.22 9.89
C LEU A 13 -6.66 26.40 11.19
N ALA A 14 -5.47 26.00 11.64
CA ALA A 14 -5.29 25.31 12.92
C ALA A 14 -5.79 26.17 14.11
N LEU A 15 -5.53 27.48 14.10
CA LEU A 15 -6.04 28.42 15.09
C LEU A 15 -7.56 28.62 15.00
N ALA A 16 -8.11 28.63 13.79
CA ALA A 16 -9.57 28.76 13.57
C ALA A 16 -10.33 27.52 14.04
N CYS A 17 -9.79 26.33 13.82
CA CYS A 17 -10.36 25.06 14.26
C CYS A 17 -10.03 24.71 15.71
N GLY A 18 -8.93 25.26 16.24
CA GLY A 18 -8.43 25.02 17.56
C GLY A 18 -9.05 25.93 18.64
N TYR A 19 -8.29 26.14 19.71
CA TYR A 19 -8.69 27.00 20.79
C TYR A 19 -8.10 28.40 20.63
N PRO A 20 -8.87 29.43 20.39
CA PRO A 20 -8.40 30.82 20.40
C PRO A 20 -8.04 31.21 21.82
N SER A 21 -6.85 31.63 22.01
CA SER A 21 -6.06 31.84 23.22
C SER A 21 -6.62 32.80 24.33
N ALA A 22 -7.90 33.11 24.39
CA ALA A 22 -8.30 34.30 25.10
C ALA A 22 -8.56 34.15 26.62
N ASP A 23 -8.81 32.96 27.13
CA ASP A 23 -9.18 32.80 28.55
C ASP A 23 -8.35 31.73 29.29
N TYR A 24 -7.09 32.03 29.56
CA TYR A 24 -6.37 31.33 30.63
C TYR A 24 -6.84 31.83 31.97
N GLY A 25 -7.96 31.30 32.43
CA GLY A 25 -8.29 31.32 33.84
C GLY A 25 -7.16 30.64 34.61
N THR A 26 -6.72 31.21 35.73
CA THR A 26 -5.73 30.60 36.63
C THR A 26 -6.13 29.16 36.93
N ALA A 27 -5.25 28.22 36.54
CA ALA A 27 -5.47 26.81 36.71
C ALA A 27 -5.80 26.50 38.19
N SER A 28 -7.06 26.25 38.51
CA SER A 28 -7.42 25.66 39.77
C SER A 28 -7.00 24.18 39.73
N GLY A 29 -6.49 23.63 40.82
CA GLY A 29 -5.97 22.26 40.86
C GLY A 29 -7.01 21.15 40.67
N ASP A 30 -8.22 21.48 40.22
CA ASP A 30 -9.28 20.54 39.88
C ASP A 30 -9.11 20.08 38.42
N ARG A 31 -8.74 18.82 38.23
CA ARG A 31 -8.50 18.18 36.91
C ARG A 31 -9.73 18.12 36.00
N ASN A 32 -10.93 18.38 36.52
CA ASN A 32 -12.19 18.44 35.76
C ASN A 32 -12.65 19.88 35.52
N SER A 33 -11.81 20.88 35.81
CA SER A 33 -12.19 22.27 35.58
C SER A 33 -12.14 22.60 34.07
N SER A 34 -13.05 23.48 33.64
CA SER A 34 -13.03 24.01 32.25
C SER A 34 -11.70 24.61 31.85
N ALA A 35 -10.91 25.12 32.85
CA ALA A 35 -9.57 25.65 32.62
C ALA A 35 -8.55 24.57 32.16
N ILE A 36 -8.63 23.34 32.71
CA ILE A 36 -7.74 22.23 32.29
C ILE A 36 -8.10 21.77 30.88
N VAL A 37 -9.37 21.57 30.59
CA VAL A 37 -9.87 21.19 29.25
C VAL A 37 -9.45 22.23 28.22
N ASN A 38 -9.52 23.52 28.56
CA ASN A 38 -9.09 24.58 27.68
C ASN A 38 -7.54 24.59 27.47
N ALA A 39 -6.79 24.28 28.53
CA ALA A 39 -5.33 24.14 28.41
C ALA A 39 -4.89 22.97 27.52
N GLU A 40 -5.58 21.83 27.62
CA GLU A 40 -5.31 20.67 26.76
C GLU A 40 -5.68 20.94 25.29
N LYS A 41 -6.82 21.58 25.03
CA LYS A 41 -7.20 21.99 23.68
C LYS A 41 -6.22 23.00 23.09
N TRP A 42 -5.75 23.96 23.89
CA TRP A 42 -4.71 24.88 23.47
C TRP A 42 -3.39 24.16 23.17
N ALA A 43 -2.96 23.24 24.03
CA ALA A 43 -1.75 22.47 23.84
C ALA A 43 -1.83 21.64 22.54
N ALA A 44 -2.98 21.01 22.26
CA ALA A 44 -3.22 20.30 21.00
C ALA A 44 -3.13 21.23 19.78
N THR A 45 -3.72 22.43 19.85
CA THR A 45 -3.61 23.44 18.80
C THR A 45 -2.15 23.84 18.57
N GLN A 46 -1.38 24.07 19.63
CA GLN A 46 0.03 24.43 19.54
C GLN A 46 0.90 23.29 18.97
N ALA A 47 0.61 22.03 19.34
CA ALA A 47 1.32 20.88 18.78
C ALA A 47 1.14 20.82 17.26
N ILE A 48 -0.09 20.97 16.76
CA ILE A 48 -0.39 21.02 15.31
C ILE A 48 0.36 22.18 14.64
N ILE A 49 0.34 23.38 15.22
CA ILE A 49 1.04 24.55 14.66
C ILE A 49 2.55 24.31 14.56
N TRP A 50 3.15 23.73 15.59
CA TRP A 50 4.59 23.43 15.57
C TRP A 50 4.95 22.34 14.57
N GLU A 51 4.13 21.34 14.39
CA GLU A 51 4.30 20.32 13.34
C GLU A 51 4.29 20.94 11.95
N LEU A 52 3.32 21.79 11.65
CA LEU A 52 3.24 22.53 10.38
C LEU A 52 4.48 23.39 10.12
N ILE A 53 5.02 24.05 11.16
CA ILE A 53 6.24 24.87 11.06
C ILE A 53 7.48 23.98 10.85
N CYS A 54 7.58 22.87 11.56
CA CYS A 54 8.74 21.98 11.51
C CYS A 54 8.83 21.25 10.17
N GLU A 55 7.74 20.75 9.64
CA GLU A 55 7.69 20.16 8.30
C GLU A 55 8.22 21.11 7.23
N TYR A 56 7.83 22.39 7.30
CA TYR A 56 8.33 23.37 6.36
C TYR A 56 9.85 23.56 6.45
N ARG A 57 10.41 23.53 7.66
CA ARG A 57 11.83 23.84 7.88
C ARG A 57 12.78 22.69 7.60
N SER A 58 12.29 21.48 7.42
CA SER A 58 13.10 20.25 7.36
C SER A 58 14.06 20.13 8.57
N ALA A 59 13.76 20.86 9.67
CA ALA A 59 14.65 21.00 10.81
C ALA A 59 14.54 19.80 11.78
N TYR A 60 13.47 19.04 11.64
CA TYR A 60 13.27 17.78 12.32
C TYR A 60 13.00 16.73 11.26
N THR A 61 13.97 15.91 10.98
CA THR A 61 13.71 14.56 10.49
C THR A 61 12.93 13.91 11.63
N TYR A 62 11.71 13.42 11.33
CA TYR A 62 11.11 12.40 12.18
C TYR A 62 12.23 11.39 12.41
N ASP A 63 12.63 11.18 13.67
CA ASP A 63 13.58 10.15 13.96
C ASP A 63 13.05 8.83 13.45
N ASP A 64 13.87 7.79 13.40
CA ASP A 64 13.52 6.46 12.86
C ASP A 64 12.29 5.81 13.53
N TRP A 65 11.60 6.49 14.45
CA TRP A 65 10.46 6.02 15.23
C TRP A 65 9.09 6.50 14.71
N GLY A 66 9.06 7.45 13.77
CA GLY A 66 7.82 7.89 13.10
C GLY A 66 6.83 8.69 13.97
N TYR A 67 7.30 9.26 15.08
CA TYR A 67 6.47 10.00 16.02
C TYR A 67 6.57 11.51 15.80
N SER A 68 5.46 12.22 16.04
CA SER A 68 5.45 13.67 16.11
C SER A 68 6.23 14.14 17.34
N PRO A 69 7.31 14.95 17.19
CA PRO A 69 8.10 15.37 18.33
C PRO A 69 7.32 16.25 19.32
N PHE A 70 6.15 16.76 18.92
CA PHE A 70 5.32 17.62 19.77
C PHE A 70 4.17 16.85 20.43
N TYR A 71 3.57 15.94 19.70
CA TYR A 71 2.55 15.04 20.24
C TYR A 71 3.11 14.15 21.35
N ASP A 72 4.28 13.54 21.15
CA ASP A 72 4.90 12.63 22.09
C ASP A 72 5.52 13.31 23.30
N CYS A 73 5.69 14.64 23.27
CA CYS A 73 6.12 15.42 24.44
C CYS A 73 5.01 15.59 25.48
N VAL A 74 3.77 15.23 25.14
CA VAL A 74 2.63 15.37 26.06
C VAL A 74 2.39 14.07 26.84
N ASP A 75 2.46 14.17 28.16
CA ASP A 75 2.08 13.05 29.04
C ASP A 75 0.56 12.86 29.00
N THR A 76 0.08 12.01 28.10
CA THR A 76 -1.35 11.70 27.90
C THR A 76 -1.98 11.03 29.11
N SER A 77 -1.20 10.43 30.02
CA SER A 77 -1.71 9.90 31.29
C SER A 77 -2.13 11.02 32.24
N ARG A 78 -1.44 12.15 32.15
CA ARG A 78 -1.71 13.36 32.94
C ARG A 78 -2.74 14.27 32.27
N TYR A 79 -2.77 14.26 30.93
CA TYR A 79 -3.61 15.10 30.08
C TYR A 79 -4.46 14.24 29.13
N PRO A 80 -5.45 13.50 29.65
CA PRO A 80 -6.13 12.43 28.91
C PRO A 80 -7.04 12.94 27.77
N THR A 81 -7.39 14.23 27.74
CA THR A 81 -8.21 14.80 26.65
C THR A 81 -7.37 15.51 25.59
N PHE A 82 -6.04 15.56 25.72
CA PHE A 82 -5.15 16.14 24.72
C PHE A 82 -5.30 15.47 23.36
N GLU A 83 -5.22 14.13 23.31
CA GLU A 83 -5.35 13.33 22.12
C GLU A 83 -6.70 13.56 21.42
N LEU A 84 -7.78 13.56 22.22
CA LEU A 84 -9.11 13.84 21.71
C LEU A 84 -9.18 15.22 21.01
N TRP A 85 -8.62 16.26 21.64
CA TRP A 85 -8.61 17.60 21.03
C TRP A 85 -7.71 17.70 19.82
N TYR A 86 -6.57 17.02 19.83
CA TYR A 86 -5.68 16.95 18.68
C TYR A 86 -6.41 16.36 17.47
N ASP A 87 -7.06 15.22 17.65
CA ASP A 87 -7.82 14.54 16.61
C ASP A 87 -9.02 15.35 16.13
N GLU A 88 -9.77 16.00 17.05
CA GLU A 88 -10.89 16.86 16.68
C GLU A 88 -10.46 18.07 15.85
N ILE A 89 -9.34 18.73 16.22
CA ILE A 89 -8.83 19.88 15.49
C ILE A 89 -8.31 19.44 14.10
N ALA A 90 -7.57 18.34 14.03
CA ALA A 90 -7.09 17.78 12.76
C ALA A 90 -8.27 17.41 11.84
N ALA A 91 -9.30 16.77 12.37
CA ALA A 91 -10.52 16.44 11.61
C ALA A 91 -11.29 17.69 11.17
N ALA A 92 -11.37 18.72 12.01
CA ALA A 92 -12.00 19.99 11.66
C ALA A 92 -11.25 20.72 10.55
N MET A 93 -9.91 20.75 10.60
CA MET A 93 -9.08 21.27 9.51
C MET A 93 -9.31 20.50 8.20
N GLN A 94 -9.35 19.18 8.25
CA GLN A 94 -9.58 18.34 7.09
C GLN A 94 -10.99 18.53 6.50
N SER A 95 -11.99 18.77 7.34
CA SER A 95 -13.37 18.99 6.92
C SER A 95 -13.67 20.41 6.42
N ALA A 96 -12.74 21.34 6.58
CA ALA A 96 -12.89 22.72 6.09
C ALA A 96 -12.95 22.84 4.55
N ASN A 97 -12.76 21.71 3.83
CA ASN A 97 -12.82 21.62 2.35
C ASN A 97 -11.86 22.58 1.60
N GLU A 98 -10.81 23.04 2.27
CA GLU A 98 -9.80 23.94 1.68
C GLU A 98 -8.73 23.18 0.90
N ILE A 99 -8.62 21.86 1.12
CA ILE A 99 -7.66 20.97 0.47
C ILE A 99 -8.37 19.83 -0.25
N PRO A 100 -7.73 19.18 -1.24
CA PRO A 100 -8.27 17.97 -1.86
C PRO A 100 -8.55 16.90 -0.79
N SER A 101 -9.70 16.25 -0.87
CA SER A 101 -10.19 15.30 0.16
C SER A 101 -9.30 14.08 0.39
N PHE A 102 -8.36 13.79 -0.52
CA PHE A 102 -7.37 12.72 -0.42
C PHE A 102 -5.97 13.21 0.00
N ALA A 103 -5.81 14.49 0.28
CA ALA A 103 -4.56 15.10 0.71
C ALA A 103 -4.65 15.56 2.17
N ALA A 104 -3.51 15.83 2.79
CA ALA A 104 -3.45 16.30 4.17
C ALA A 104 -2.63 17.59 4.29
N TYR A 105 -2.85 18.35 5.35
CA TYR A 105 -2.09 19.56 5.68
C TYR A 105 -0.67 19.26 6.14
N ALA A 106 -0.45 18.09 6.72
CA ALA A 106 0.83 17.62 7.22
C ALA A 106 1.20 16.28 6.58
N GLU A 107 2.51 16.03 6.37
CA GLU A 107 2.99 14.77 5.81
C GLU A 107 2.56 13.57 6.68
N LEU A 108 2.63 13.73 8.01
CA LEU A 108 2.26 12.70 8.97
C LEU A 108 0.81 12.25 8.80
N TRP A 109 -0.09 13.18 8.48
CA TRP A 109 -1.54 12.93 8.36
C TRP A 109 -1.96 12.37 7.00
N ALA A 110 -1.03 12.36 6.03
CA ALA A 110 -1.36 11.91 4.68
C ALA A 110 -1.53 10.40 4.63
N ASP A 111 -2.70 9.97 4.18
CA ASP A 111 -2.99 8.57 3.87
C ASP A 111 -2.17 8.08 2.68
N VAL A 112 -1.88 6.78 2.66
CA VAL A 112 -1.12 6.15 1.59
C VAL A 112 -2.02 5.77 0.44
N ILE A 113 -1.79 6.36 -0.73
CA ILE A 113 -2.44 5.97 -1.98
C ILE A 113 -1.68 4.78 -2.58
N GLU A 114 -2.32 3.63 -2.63
CA GLU A 114 -1.73 2.41 -3.17
C GLU A 114 -1.82 2.36 -4.69
N LEU A 115 -0.67 2.32 -5.36
CA LEU A 115 -0.57 2.12 -6.80
C LEU A 115 -0.57 0.62 -7.09
N LYS A 116 -1.57 0.14 -7.83
CA LYS A 116 -1.72 -1.26 -8.25
C LYS A 116 -1.27 -1.44 -9.69
N ARG A 117 -0.68 -2.61 -9.98
CA ARG A 117 -0.20 -2.93 -11.32
C ARG A 117 -1.37 -3.13 -12.28
N ASN A 118 -1.38 -2.40 -13.40
CA ASN A 118 -2.38 -2.54 -14.46
C ASN A 118 -1.94 -3.55 -15.53
N ALA A 119 -2.83 -3.83 -16.51
CA ALA A 119 -2.57 -4.78 -17.59
C ALA A 119 -1.38 -4.38 -18.50
N ALA A 120 -1.07 -3.07 -18.60
CA ALA A 120 0.08 -2.57 -19.34
C ALA A 120 1.43 -2.72 -18.58
N GLY A 121 1.38 -3.19 -17.34
CA GLY A 121 2.56 -3.42 -16.49
C GLY A 121 3.00 -2.19 -15.69
N ASN A 122 2.31 -1.07 -15.79
CA ASN A 122 2.52 0.12 -14.96
C ASN A 122 1.73 0.02 -13.65
N TYR A 123 2.13 0.79 -12.65
CA TYR A 123 1.43 0.89 -11.36
C TYR A 123 0.62 2.18 -11.35
N THR A 124 -0.67 2.09 -11.06
CA THR A 124 -1.57 3.25 -11.14
C THR A 124 -2.59 3.28 -10.02
N ALA A 125 -2.98 4.48 -9.64
CA ALA A 125 -4.13 4.76 -8.80
C ALA A 125 -4.85 6.01 -9.32
N SER A 126 -6.15 6.09 -9.07
CA SER A 126 -6.94 7.29 -9.32
C SER A 126 -7.71 7.63 -8.05
N VAL A 127 -7.59 8.87 -7.59
CA VAL A 127 -8.29 9.40 -6.43
C VAL A 127 -9.13 10.59 -6.86
N THR A 128 -10.35 10.68 -6.34
CA THR A 128 -11.28 11.76 -6.70
C THR A 128 -11.43 12.68 -5.50
N ASP A 129 -11.22 13.95 -5.74
CA ASP A 129 -11.44 15.02 -4.78
C ASP A 129 -12.94 15.31 -4.64
N THR A 130 -13.50 15.01 -3.48
CA THR A 130 -14.90 15.28 -3.15
C THR A 130 -15.15 16.71 -2.70
N ASN A 131 -14.09 17.43 -2.30
CA ASN A 131 -14.16 18.85 -1.90
C ASN A 131 -14.21 19.80 -3.10
N GLY A 132 -13.82 19.33 -4.29
CA GLY A 132 -13.90 20.10 -5.52
C GLY A 132 -12.81 21.15 -5.71
N VAL A 133 -11.76 21.11 -4.90
CA VAL A 133 -10.67 22.14 -4.86
C VAL A 133 -9.38 21.69 -5.57
N LEU A 134 -9.33 20.47 -6.10
CA LEU A 134 -8.13 19.92 -6.76
C LEU A 134 -7.58 20.82 -7.87
N SER A 135 -8.44 21.62 -8.51
CA SER A 135 -8.02 22.54 -9.56
C SER A 135 -7.07 23.65 -9.07
N ALA A 136 -7.11 23.98 -7.79
CA ALA A 136 -6.22 24.96 -7.17
C ALA A 136 -4.81 24.41 -6.87
N TYR A 137 -4.61 23.08 -6.93
CA TYR A 137 -3.36 22.41 -6.52
C TYR A 137 -2.62 21.80 -7.70
N ASN A 138 -1.35 22.15 -7.89
CA ASN A 138 -0.56 21.66 -9.03
C ASN A 138 0.24 20.40 -8.69
N PHE A 139 -0.45 19.26 -8.52
CA PHE A 139 0.22 17.96 -8.38
C PHE A 139 0.96 17.52 -9.65
N THR A 140 0.57 18.02 -10.83
CA THR A 140 1.20 17.61 -12.10
C THR A 140 2.66 18.03 -12.19
N ALA A 141 3.08 19.06 -11.44
CA ALA A 141 4.46 19.49 -11.33
C ALA A 141 5.39 18.41 -10.69
N ASN A 142 4.83 17.45 -9.96
CA ASN A 142 5.58 16.35 -9.38
C ASN A 142 5.95 15.25 -10.40
N SER A 143 5.49 15.35 -11.64
CA SER A 143 5.79 14.35 -12.67
C SER A 143 7.29 14.33 -12.99
N GLY A 144 7.87 13.14 -12.95
CA GLY A 144 9.29 12.91 -13.24
C GLY A 144 9.75 11.52 -12.78
N ASN A 145 10.95 11.12 -13.19
CA ASN A 145 11.59 9.86 -12.79
C ASN A 145 10.70 8.62 -12.99
N GLY A 146 9.87 8.62 -14.03
CA GLY A 146 8.96 7.51 -14.35
C GLY A 146 7.67 7.48 -13.53
N VAL A 147 7.39 8.52 -12.73
CA VAL A 147 6.11 8.77 -12.08
C VAL A 147 5.42 9.94 -12.77
N THR A 148 4.15 9.79 -13.09
CA THR A 148 3.34 10.82 -13.76
C THR A 148 2.08 11.09 -12.95
N PHE A 149 1.80 12.37 -12.77
CA PHE A 149 0.58 12.88 -12.14
C PHE A 149 -0.27 13.56 -13.21
N THR A 150 -1.48 13.08 -13.42
CA THR A 150 -2.42 13.67 -14.39
C THR A 150 -3.73 14.04 -13.73
N ARG A 151 -4.26 15.23 -14.03
CA ARG A 151 -5.55 15.69 -13.52
C ARG A 151 -6.59 15.71 -14.62
N LYS A 152 -7.77 15.16 -14.33
CA LYS A 152 -8.96 15.29 -15.17
C LYS A 152 -10.16 15.66 -14.29
N GLY A 153 -10.60 16.90 -14.36
CA GLY A 153 -11.61 17.41 -13.43
C GLY A 153 -11.11 17.32 -11.98
N ASN A 154 -11.90 16.69 -11.13
CA ASN A 154 -11.59 16.45 -9.72
C ASN A 154 -10.86 15.11 -9.47
N THR A 155 -10.40 14.44 -10.51
CA THR A 155 -9.68 13.17 -10.36
C THR A 155 -8.19 13.37 -10.65
N LEU A 156 -7.35 12.94 -9.71
CA LEU A 156 -5.91 12.81 -9.85
C LEU A 156 -5.57 11.34 -10.14
N THR A 157 -4.91 11.10 -11.27
CA THR A 157 -4.37 9.78 -11.62
C THR A 157 -2.85 9.82 -11.50
N ILE A 158 -2.32 8.88 -10.74
CA ILE A 158 -0.89 8.70 -10.50
C ILE A 158 -0.48 7.41 -11.20
N THR A 159 0.54 7.48 -12.04
CA THR A 159 1.06 6.32 -12.76
C THR A 159 2.58 6.25 -12.62
N ALA A 160 3.09 5.10 -12.20
CA ALA A 160 4.51 4.80 -12.15
C ALA A 160 4.85 3.69 -13.13
N THR A 161 5.94 3.84 -13.88
CA THR A 161 6.48 2.74 -14.71
C THR A 161 6.91 1.58 -13.81
N ALA A 162 7.01 0.36 -14.36
CA ALA A 162 7.49 -0.80 -13.60
C ALA A 162 8.91 -0.59 -13.02
N ALA A 163 9.75 0.21 -13.67
CA ALA A 163 11.07 0.56 -13.16
C ALA A 163 10.99 1.52 -11.96
N ALA A 164 10.15 2.57 -12.07
CA ALA A 164 9.95 3.54 -10.99
C ALA A 164 9.28 2.92 -9.77
N ALA A 165 8.35 1.98 -9.96
CA ALA A 165 7.63 1.30 -8.89
C ALA A 165 8.55 0.56 -7.91
N LYS A 166 9.72 0.09 -8.35
CA LYS A 166 10.72 -0.54 -7.47
C LYS A 166 11.22 0.41 -6.36
N ASN A 167 11.22 1.71 -6.64
CA ASN A 167 11.61 2.75 -5.68
C ASN A 167 10.41 3.28 -4.86
N LEU A 168 9.22 2.71 -5.08
CA LEU A 168 7.98 3.04 -4.40
C LEU A 168 7.42 1.85 -3.59
N LEU A 169 8.23 0.83 -3.30
CA LEU A 169 7.83 -0.28 -2.42
C LEU A 169 7.66 0.17 -0.97
N GLY A 170 8.38 1.23 -0.56
CA GLY A 170 8.09 2.03 0.63
C GLY A 170 7.20 3.22 0.30
N GLU A 171 6.78 3.93 1.32
CA GLU A 171 6.00 5.16 1.19
C GLU A 171 6.88 6.28 0.65
N LYS A 172 6.32 7.08 -0.25
CA LYS A 172 6.96 8.27 -0.78
C LYS A 172 5.99 9.44 -0.77
N THR A 173 6.42 10.52 -0.15
CA THR A 173 5.64 11.75 -0.02
C THR A 173 5.81 12.65 -1.23
N TYR A 174 4.71 13.26 -1.62
CA TYR A 174 4.64 14.34 -2.60
C TYR A 174 3.79 15.47 -2.06
N SER A 175 4.13 16.69 -2.41
CA SER A 175 3.39 17.88 -1.98
C SER A 175 2.96 18.73 -3.17
N ALA A 176 1.90 19.48 -2.99
CA ALA A 176 1.46 20.53 -3.90
C ALA A 176 1.08 21.77 -3.08
N THR A 177 1.32 22.95 -3.65
CA THR A 177 0.85 24.20 -3.08
C THR A 177 -0.31 24.69 -3.94
N GLY A 178 -1.36 25.18 -3.30
CA GLY A 178 -2.51 25.76 -3.97
C GLY A 178 -2.13 27.03 -4.76
N SER A 179 -3.03 27.49 -5.60
CA SER A 179 -2.88 28.78 -6.28
C SER A 179 -2.90 29.91 -5.26
N ALA A 180 -2.06 30.91 -5.45
CA ALA A 180 -2.07 32.10 -4.61
C ALA A 180 -3.43 32.81 -4.71
N PHE A 181 -4.05 33.04 -3.56
CA PHE A 181 -5.15 34.00 -3.45
C PHE A 181 -4.56 35.34 -2.98
N GLU A 182 -5.18 36.44 -3.34
CA GLU A 182 -4.78 37.73 -2.80
C GLU A 182 -5.08 37.75 -1.30
N MET A 183 -4.05 37.99 -0.49
CA MET A 183 -4.22 38.16 0.96
C MET A 183 -5.04 39.42 1.23
N ASN A 184 -6.06 39.31 2.05
CA ASN A 184 -6.67 40.47 2.66
C ASN A 184 -5.66 41.03 3.69
N PRO A 185 -5.18 42.28 3.56
CA PRO A 185 -4.18 42.85 4.45
C PRO A 185 -4.65 42.95 5.91
N ASP A 186 -5.94 42.81 6.18
CA ASP A 186 -6.52 42.83 7.53
C ASP A 186 -6.49 41.43 8.21
N GLU A 187 -5.98 40.39 7.52
CA GLU A 187 -5.92 39.02 8.00
C GLU A 187 -4.46 38.63 8.27
N ALA A 188 -4.07 38.57 9.53
CA ALA A 188 -2.69 38.27 9.91
C ALA A 188 -2.61 37.23 11.03
N VAL A 189 -1.65 36.32 10.90
CA VAL A 189 -1.19 35.51 12.00
C VAL A 189 -0.18 36.34 12.82
N LEU A 190 -0.55 36.69 14.05
CA LEU A 190 0.34 37.39 14.97
C LEU A 190 1.22 36.36 15.67
N CYS A 191 2.52 36.43 15.43
CA CYS A 191 3.48 35.61 16.15
C CYS A 191 4.11 36.44 17.28
N TRP A 192 3.89 36.00 18.50
CA TRP A 192 4.52 36.57 19.68
C TRP A 192 5.81 35.81 19.98
N TYR A 193 6.93 36.50 20.14
CA TYR A 193 8.16 35.85 20.53
C TYR A 193 8.83 36.64 21.66
N ASP A 194 9.41 35.91 22.61
CA ASP A 194 10.24 36.52 23.63
C ASP A 194 11.65 36.80 23.11
N ARG A 195 12.09 38.07 23.14
CA ARG A 195 13.41 38.48 22.73
C ARG A 195 14.53 37.89 23.59
N THR A 196 14.20 37.39 24.78
CA THR A 196 15.18 36.79 25.70
C THR A 196 15.42 35.31 25.39
N GLY A 197 14.58 34.68 24.55
CA GLY A 197 14.66 33.26 24.20
C GLY A 197 14.30 32.30 25.34
N ARG A 198 13.66 32.79 26.40
CA ARG A 198 13.29 31.99 27.58
C ARG A 198 11.93 31.34 27.46
N TYR A 199 11.08 31.87 26.60
CA TYR A 199 9.72 31.41 26.44
C TYR A 199 9.46 31.02 24.99
N GLN A 200 8.57 30.06 24.83
CA GLN A 200 8.13 29.57 23.52
C GLN A 200 7.37 30.66 22.75
N ALA A 201 7.63 30.78 21.45
CA ALA A 201 6.85 31.66 20.60
C ALA A 201 5.38 31.16 20.51
N MET A 202 4.45 32.09 20.50
CA MET A 202 3.01 31.81 20.39
C MET A 202 2.48 32.42 19.10
N ALA A 203 1.51 31.76 18.50
CA ALA A 203 0.77 32.27 17.36
C ALA A 203 -0.67 32.58 17.76
N SER A 204 -1.20 33.68 17.26
CA SER A 204 -2.59 34.09 17.41
C SER A 204 -3.13 34.55 16.07
N TYR A 205 -4.43 34.49 15.90
CA TYR A 205 -5.12 34.72 14.63
C TYR A 205 -6.07 35.93 14.72
N THR A 206 -6.14 36.73 13.66
CA THR A 206 -6.96 37.95 13.63
C THR A 206 -8.06 37.98 12.55
N GLY A 207 -8.16 36.95 11.68
CA GLY A 207 -9.17 36.89 10.61
C GLY A 207 -9.06 35.64 9.74
N VAL A 208 -9.95 35.42 8.78
CA VAL A 208 -9.98 34.23 7.90
C VAL A 208 -9.27 34.54 6.58
N GLY A 209 -7.97 34.22 6.49
CA GLY A 209 -7.20 34.29 5.25
C GLY A 209 -7.33 32.98 4.44
N ARG A 210 -7.48 33.10 3.12
CA ARG A 210 -7.46 31.96 2.17
C ARG A 210 -6.17 31.98 1.38
N ASP A 211 -5.07 31.71 2.02
CA ASP A 211 -3.78 31.59 1.36
C ASP A 211 -3.58 30.19 0.73
N PRO A 212 -2.69 30.05 -0.26
CA PRO A 212 -2.41 28.77 -0.87
C PRO A 212 -1.79 27.82 0.16
N LEU A 213 -2.57 26.82 0.55
CA LEU A 213 -2.11 25.78 1.48
C LEU A 213 -1.15 24.83 0.78
N ARG A 214 -0.10 24.40 1.48
CA ARG A 214 0.69 23.25 1.06
C ARG A 214 -0.02 21.98 1.55
N VAL A 215 -0.13 21.01 0.66
CA VAL A 215 -0.76 19.73 0.95
C VAL A 215 0.15 18.59 0.57
N TYR A 216 -0.04 17.46 1.24
CA TYR A 216 0.78 16.27 1.12
C TYR A 216 -0.06 15.07 0.74
N ILE A 217 0.50 14.19 -0.06
CA ILE A 217 0.01 12.84 -0.32
C ILE A 217 1.15 11.86 -0.19
N LYS A 218 0.87 10.64 0.25
CA LYS A 218 1.81 9.54 0.22
C LYS A 218 1.39 8.54 -0.85
N ILE A 219 2.35 7.95 -1.54
CA ILE A 219 2.10 6.87 -2.49
C ILE A 219 2.97 5.67 -2.17
N ARG A 220 2.45 4.47 -2.47
CA ARG A 220 3.19 3.22 -2.37
C ARG A 220 2.79 2.29 -3.53
N ALA A 221 3.76 1.66 -4.19
CA ALA A 221 3.48 0.62 -5.16
C ALA A 221 3.21 -0.71 -4.43
N VAL A 222 2.08 -1.34 -4.73
CA VAL A 222 1.69 -2.64 -4.15
C VAL A 222 1.81 -3.71 -5.22
N GLU A 223 2.62 -4.71 -4.96
CA GLU A 223 2.75 -5.86 -5.81
C GLU A 223 1.69 -6.92 -5.41
N GLU A 224 0.58 -6.94 -6.15
CA GLU A 224 -0.42 -8.00 -5.98
C GLU A 224 0.17 -9.32 -6.48
N LYS A 225 0.24 -10.29 -5.58
CA LYS A 225 0.71 -11.63 -5.88
C LYS A 225 -0.47 -12.53 -6.22
N GLY A 226 -0.24 -13.42 -7.16
CA GLY A 226 -1.22 -14.40 -7.60
C GLY A 226 -0.86 -15.83 -7.23
N SER A 227 -1.59 -16.79 -7.81
CA SER A 227 -1.36 -18.21 -7.63
C SER A 227 -1.60 -19.00 -8.92
N LEU A 228 -0.92 -20.15 -9.05
CA LEU A 228 -1.20 -21.16 -10.04
C LEU A 228 -1.59 -22.46 -9.32
N THR A 229 -2.81 -22.93 -9.57
CA THR A 229 -3.30 -24.23 -9.11
C THR A 229 -3.34 -25.21 -10.27
N ILE A 230 -2.71 -26.38 -10.13
CA ILE A 230 -2.78 -27.46 -11.09
C ILE A 230 -3.65 -28.57 -10.48
N ASN A 231 -4.81 -28.85 -11.10
CA ASN A 231 -5.68 -29.95 -10.74
C ASN A 231 -5.25 -31.16 -11.57
N LYS A 232 -4.60 -32.12 -10.94
CA LYS A 232 -4.11 -33.34 -11.55
C LYS A 232 -5.08 -34.48 -11.33
N VAL A 233 -5.44 -35.15 -12.42
CA VAL A 233 -6.36 -36.29 -12.39
C VAL A 233 -5.82 -37.44 -13.25
N ASP A 234 -6.26 -38.63 -12.92
CA ASP A 234 -6.08 -39.82 -13.75
C ASP A 234 -6.89 -39.67 -15.05
N ALA A 235 -6.28 -40.00 -16.18
CA ALA A 235 -6.85 -39.79 -17.50
C ALA A 235 -8.03 -40.72 -17.80
N GLU A 236 -8.09 -41.93 -17.20
CA GLU A 236 -9.10 -42.94 -17.45
C GLU A 236 -10.27 -42.82 -16.47
N THR A 237 -9.98 -42.57 -15.19
CA THR A 237 -11.00 -42.56 -14.13
C THR A 237 -11.47 -41.16 -13.75
N GLY A 238 -10.72 -40.12 -14.10
CA GLY A 238 -10.98 -38.73 -13.69
C GLY A 238 -10.73 -38.45 -12.21
N LYS A 239 -10.27 -39.43 -11.43
CA LYS A 239 -10.00 -39.29 -10.00
C LYS A 239 -8.76 -38.39 -9.75
N ALA A 240 -8.76 -37.70 -8.61
CA ALA A 240 -7.62 -36.89 -8.18
C ALA A 240 -6.35 -37.74 -8.08
N LEU A 241 -5.22 -37.23 -8.60
CA LEU A 241 -3.95 -37.94 -8.62
C LEU A 241 -2.93 -37.22 -7.71
N ALA A 242 -2.63 -37.83 -6.58
CA ALA A 242 -1.63 -37.38 -5.63
C ALA A 242 -0.21 -37.80 -6.04
N GLY A 243 0.82 -37.13 -5.47
CA GLY A 243 2.22 -37.54 -5.64
C GLY A 243 2.87 -37.11 -6.96
N VAL A 244 2.22 -36.27 -7.77
CA VAL A 244 2.78 -35.72 -8.99
C VAL A 244 3.52 -34.43 -8.66
N THR A 245 4.82 -34.34 -9.02
CA THR A 245 5.62 -33.13 -8.75
C THR A 245 5.74 -32.26 -9.99
N TYR A 246 5.41 -30.99 -9.82
CA TYR A 246 5.56 -29.94 -10.82
C TYR A 246 6.67 -28.99 -10.45
N ARG A 247 7.45 -28.57 -11.43
CA ARG A 247 8.47 -27.50 -11.33
C ARG A 247 7.97 -26.26 -12.03
N LEU A 248 8.04 -25.13 -11.33
CA LEU A 248 7.76 -23.81 -11.86
C LEU A 248 9.04 -23.08 -12.24
N TYR A 249 9.01 -22.41 -13.39
CA TYR A 249 10.09 -21.57 -13.91
C TYR A 249 9.58 -20.15 -14.16
N ASP A 250 10.43 -19.17 -13.95
CA ASP A 250 10.18 -17.76 -14.32
C ASP A 250 10.32 -17.54 -15.84
N SER A 251 10.14 -16.28 -16.27
CA SER A 251 10.23 -15.88 -17.67
C SER A 251 11.64 -16.05 -18.27
N ALA A 252 12.69 -16.09 -17.44
CA ALA A 252 14.08 -16.35 -17.83
C ALA A 252 14.41 -17.85 -17.86
N GLY A 253 13.46 -18.72 -17.53
CA GLY A 253 13.66 -20.18 -17.46
C GLY A 253 14.36 -20.64 -16.18
N LYS A 254 14.56 -19.78 -15.20
CA LYS A 254 15.15 -20.13 -13.90
C LYS A 254 14.08 -20.83 -13.04
N LYS A 255 14.47 -21.90 -12.34
CA LYS A 255 13.61 -22.59 -11.37
C LYS A 255 13.16 -21.62 -10.26
N VAL A 256 11.85 -21.57 -10.04
CA VAL A 256 11.22 -20.85 -8.91
C VAL A 256 11.06 -21.81 -7.74
N THR A 257 10.29 -22.90 -7.92
CA THR A 257 10.03 -23.89 -6.86
C THR A 257 9.46 -25.17 -7.45
N ASP A 258 9.41 -26.23 -6.65
CA ASP A 258 8.72 -27.49 -6.93
C ASP A 258 7.53 -27.65 -5.97
N VAL A 259 6.42 -28.18 -6.46
CA VAL A 259 5.23 -28.48 -5.64
C VAL A 259 4.67 -29.83 -6.06
N THR A 260 4.32 -30.67 -5.08
CA THR A 260 3.74 -32.01 -5.30
C THR A 260 2.24 -31.98 -5.01
N THR A 261 1.45 -32.68 -5.83
CA THR A 261 -0.01 -32.79 -5.64
C THR A 261 -0.34 -33.53 -4.35
N GLY A 262 -1.27 -32.95 -3.58
CA GLY A 262 -1.83 -33.56 -2.38
C GLY A 262 -2.89 -34.63 -2.70
N ALA A 263 -3.54 -35.17 -1.66
CA ALA A 263 -4.60 -36.16 -1.79
C ALA A 263 -5.79 -35.66 -2.63
N ASP A 264 -6.01 -34.36 -2.71
CA ASP A 264 -7.01 -33.70 -3.54
C ASP A 264 -6.58 -33.51 -5.01
N GLY A 265 -5.40 -34.02 -5.37
CA GLY A 265 -4.81 -33.87 -6.71
C GLY A 265 -4.34 -32.47 -7.05
N LYS A 266 -4.21 -31.56 -6.07
CA LYS A 266 -3.82 -30.17 -6.34
C LYS A 266 -2.35 -29.91 -6.01
N ALA A 267 -1.66 -29.25 -6.95
CA ALA A 267 -0.40 -28.57 -6.72
C ALA A 267 -0.65 -27.06 -6.80
N VAL A 268 -0.33 -26.30 -5.72
CA VAL A 268 -0.61 -24.86 -5.63
C VAL A 268 0.68 -24.09 -5.45
N PHE A 269 1.03 -23.29 -6.44
CA PHE A 269 2.09 -22.29 -6.36
C PHE A 269 1.48 -20.98 -5.89
N LYS A 270 1.91 -20.48 -4.73
CA LYS A 270 1.39 -19.26 -4.08
C LYS A 270 2.36 -18.11 -4.21
N ASP A 271 1.88 -16.91 -3.88
CA ASP A 271 2.68 -15.69 -3.77
C ASP A 271 3.53 -15.36 -5.01
N LEU A 272 2.98 -15.67 -6.19
CA LEU A 272 3.62 -15.44 -7.47
C LEU A 272 3.47 -13.97 -7.88
N PRO A 273 4.56 -13.21 -8.05
CA PRO A 273 4.51 -11.90 -8.70
C PRO A 273 3.83 -11.96 -10.06
N GLN A 274 3.24 -10.85 -10.49
CA GLN A 274 2.67 -10.78 -11.84
C GLN A 274 3.79 -10.96 -12.89
N GLY A 275 3.57 -11.86 -13.84
CA GLY A 275 4.58 -12.20 -14.84
C GLY A 275 4.22 -13.44 -15.64
N LYS A 276 5.10 -13.77 -16.59
CA LYS A 276 5.04 -15.01 -17.37
C LYS A 276 5.81 -16.09 -16.64
N TYR A 277 5.21 -17.28 -16.57
CA TYR A 277 5.79 -18.47 -15.98
C TYR A 277 5.65 -19.65 -16.92
N SER A 278 6.48 -20.66 -16.72
CA SER A 278 6.26 -21.98 -17.31
C SER A 278 6.36 -23.05 -16.22
N TYR A 279 5.61 -24.12 -16.39
CA TYR A 279 5.64 -25.24 -15.47
C TYR A 279 5.72 -26.56 -16.21
N GLN A 280 6.30 -27.57 -15.58
CA GLN A 280 6.55 -28.89 -16.14
C GLN A 280 6.39 -29.95 -15.06
N GLU A 281 5.77 -31.06 -15.41
CA GLU A 281 5.77 -32.23 -14.56
C GLU A 281 7.17 -32.88 -14.60
N ILE A 282 7.73 -33.10 -13.42
CA ILE A 282 9.08 -33.69 -13.28
C ILE A 282 9.07 -35.09 -12.68
N SER A 283 7.97 -35.49 -12.03
CA SER A 283 7.78 -36.85 -11.56
C SER A 283 6.29 -37.20 -11.43
N ALA A 284 5.97 -38.46 -11.61
CA ALA A 284 4.65 -39.04 -11.39
C ALA A 284 4.73 -40.22 -10.40
N PRO A 285 3.63 -40.60 -9.76
CA PRO A 285 3.56 -41.81 -8.96
C PRO A 285 3.83 -43.07 -9.78
N SER A 286 4.24 -44.15 -9.11
CA SER A 286 4.40 -45.46 -9.75
C SER A 286 3.13 -45.84 -10.48
N GLY A 287 3.27 -46.42 -11.68
CA GLY A 287 2.17 -46.80 -12.55
C GLY A 287 1.63 -45.69 -13.46
N TYR A 288 2.24 -44.50 -13.49
CA TYR A 288 1.82 -43.43 -14.39
C TYR A 288 2.98 -42.94 -15.26
N VAL A 289 2.67 -42.49 -16.47
CA VAL A 289 3.62 -41.90 -17.42
C VAL A 289 3.73 -40.39 -17.09
N VAL A 290 4.97 -39.90 -16.93
CA VAL A 290 5.26 -38.46 -16.71
C VAL A 290 4.94 -37.68 -17.99
N ASP A 291 4.15 -36.60 -17.85
CA ASP A 291 3.97 -35.61 -18.91
C ASP A 291 5.10 -34.58 -18.88
N GLY A 292 6.20 -34.89 -19.54
CA GLY A 292 7.38 -34.02 -19.59
C GLY A 292 7.19 -32.74 -20.40
N LYS A 293 6.00 -32.41 -20.86
CA LYS A 293 5.71 -31.20 -21.62
C LYS A 293 5.74 -29.95 -20.74
N LYS A 294 6.32 -28.87 -21.28
CA LYS A 294 6.37 -27.56 -20.62
C LYS A 294 5.16 -26.72 -21.05
N TYR A 295 4.45 -26.18 -20.08
CA TYR A 295 3.28 -25.34 -20.26
C TYR A 295 3.56 -23.92 -19.79
N THR A 296 2.95 -22.92 -20.43
CA THR A 296 3.09 -21.50 -20.08
C THR A 296 1.84 -20.95 -19.44
N VAL A 297 1.99 -19.97 -18.54
CA VAL A 297 0.93 -19.28 -17.85
C VAL A 297 1.34 -17.84 -17.56
N THR A 298 0.37 -16.92 -17.51
CA THR A 298 0.63 -15.51 -17.17
C THR A 298 -0.22 -15.11 -15.99
N ILE A 299 0.42 -14.75 -14.90
CA ILE A 299 -0.22 -14.10 -13.75
C ILE A 299 -0.31 -12.60 -14.06
N SER A 300 -1.51 -12.03 -14.04
CA SER A 300 -1.74 -10.62 -14.39
C SER A 300 -2.76 -10.00 -13.43
N ALA A 301 -2.86 -8.66 -13.42
CA ALA A 301 -3.84 -7.94 -12.60
C ALA A 301 -5.30 -8.38 -12.86
N THR A 302 -5.59 -8.86 -14.07
CA THR A 302 -6.93 -9.35 -14.44
C THR A 302 -7.09 -10.87 -14.24
N ALA A 303 -5.99 -11.60 -13.97
CA ALA A 303 -5.96 -13.03 -13.78
C ALA A 303 -4.88 -13.40 -12.76
N LEU A 304 -5.13 -13.08 -11.49
CA LEU A 304 -4.20 -13.35 -10.40
C LEU A 304 -4.18 -14.84 -10.02
N ASN A 305 -5.35 -15.48 -9.98
CA ASN A 305 -5.47 -16.88 -9.56
C ASN A 305 -5.84 -17.74 -10.77
N ILE A 306 -4.91 -18.55 -11.20
CA ILE A 306 -5.07 -19.38 -12.39
C ILE A 306 -5.20 -20.85 -11.99
N THR A 307 -6.17 -21.54 -12.56
CA THR A 307 -6.34 -22.97 -12.39
C THR A 307 -6.18 -23.69 -13.73
N GLN A 308 -5.38 -24.75 -13.73
CA GLN A 308 -5.12 -25.60 -14.89
C GLN A 308 -5.45 -27.06 -14.56
N LYS A 309 -6.16 -27.73 -15.44
CA LYS A 309 -6.39 -29.17 -15.33
C LYS A 309 -5.34 -29.92 -16.15
N ARG A 310 -4.76 -30.98 -15.58
CA ARG A 310 -3.79 -31.89 -16.25
C ARG A 310 -4.14 -33.33 -15.92
N THR A 311 -3.85 -34.22 -16.85
CA THR A 311 -4.10 -35.66 -16.72
C THR A 311 -2.80 -36.43 -16.82
N ASN A 312 -2.69 -37.60 -16.14
CA ASN A 312 -1.69 -38.60 -16.44
C ASN A 312 -2.38 -39.90 -16.89
N THR A 313 -1.77 -40.50 -17.88
CA THR A 313 -2.22 -41.83 -18.37
C THR A 313 -1.53 -42.91 -17.54
N PRO A 314 -2.25 -43.94 -17.08
CA PRO A 314 -1.66 -45.10 -16.47
C PRO A 314 -0.67 -45.76 -17.45
N ALA A 315 0.48 -46.17 -16.92
CA ALA A 315 1.44 -46.94 -17.70
C ALA A 315 0.87 -48.35 -17.98
N LYS A 316 0.88 -48.67 -19.25
CA LYS A 316 0.49 -50.06 -19.67
C LYS A 316 1.76 -50.89 -19.81
N ALA A 317 1.76 -52.04 -19.18
CA ALA A 317 2.80 -53.05 -19.35
C ALA A 317 2.25 -54.22 -20.14
N SER A 318 3.11 -54.88 -20.88
CA SER A 318 2.83 -56.14 -21.50
C SER A 318 3.70 -57.24 -20.89
N ILE A 319 3.14 -58.41 -20.79
CA ILE A 319 3.85 -59.62 -20.35
C ILE A 319 3.92 -60.50 -21.58
N GLU A 320 5.12 -60.85 -22.00
CA GLU A 320 5.35 -61.87 -22.99
C GLU A 320 5.72 -63.17 -22.28
N ILE A 321 5.01 -64.24 -22.55
CA ILE A 321 5.26 -65.57 -21.98
C ILE A 321 5.59 -66.51 -23.14
N VAL A 322 6.81 -67.01 -23.17
CA VAL A 322 7.25 -68.02 -24.11
C VAL A 322 7.23 -69.36 -23.37
N LYS A 323 6.26 -70.24 -23.74
CA LYS A 323 6.22 -71.60 -23.23
C LYS A 323 7.15 -72.45 -24.09
N VAL A 324 8.03 -73.15 -23.43
CA VAL A 324 8.99 -74.07 -24.11
C VAL A 324 8.86 -75.48 -23.56
N ASP A 325 9.22 -76.46 -24.36
CA ASP A 325 9.37 -77.87 -23.96
C ASP A 325 10.52 -77.98 -22.89
N GLY A 326 10.31 -78.85 -21.92
CA GLY A 326 11.24 -79.01 -20.78
C GLY A 326 12.63 -79.57 -21.17
N ASP A 327 12.64 -80.42 -22.16
CA ASP A 327 13.82 -81.18 -22.52
C ASP A 327 14.61 -80.45 -23.65
N ASN A 328 13.96 -80.12 -24.75
CA ASN A 328 14.62 -79.60 -25.96
C ASN A 328 14.50 -78.08 -26.11
N LYS A 329 13.81 -77.39 -25.24
CA LYS A 329 13.61 -75.92 -25.18
C LYS A 329 12.92 -75.36 -26.44
N THR A 330 12.28 -76.15 -27.26
CA THR A 330 11.50 -75.67 -28.41
C THR A 330 10.20 -75.00 -27.96
N PRO A 331 9.72 -73.91 -28.62
CA PRO A 331 8.47 -73.26 -28.29
C PRO A 331 7.26 -74.25 -28.42
N LEU A 332 6.39 -74.22 -27.40
CA LEU A 332 5.17 -75.03 -27.36
C LEU A 332 3.97 -74.21 -27.77
N GLN A 333 3.28 -74.62 -28.82
CA GLN A 333 2.07 -74.02 -29.31
C GLN A 333 0.84 -74.55 -28.50
N GLY A 334 -0.16 -73.70 -28.30
CA GLY A 334 -1.45 -74.06 -27.67
C GLY A 334 -1.46 -74.08 -26.14
N ALA A 335 -0.40 -73.62 -25.45
CA ALA A 335 -0.40 -73.43 -24.02
C ALA A 335 -1.28 -72.26 -23.62
N GLY A 336 -2.27 -72.50 -22.77
CA GLY A 336 -3.14 -71.47 -22.21
C GLY A 336 -2.60 -70.90 -20.93
N PHE A 337 -2.59 -69.54 -20.82
CA PHE A 337 -2.22 -68.81 -19.61
C PHE A 337 -3.38 -67.99 -19.08
N ARG A 338 -3.47 -67.85 -17.78
CA ARG A 338 -4.46 -66.98 -17.11
C ARG A 338 -3.70 -65.97 -16.23
N LEU A 339 -3.98 -64.69 -16.45
CA LEU A 339 -3.46 -63.63 -15.60
C LEU A 339 -4.49 -63.33 -14.50
N TYR A 340 -4.03 -63.22 -13.26
CA TYR A 340 -4.83 -62.88 -12.08
C TYR A 340 -4.44 -61.51 -11.53
#